data_46def57158cd1f64cc5c7608d08e68c1
#
_entry.id   46def57158cd1f64cc5c7608d08e68c1
#
_cell.length_a   1.000
_cell.length_b   1.000
_cell.length_c   1.000
_cell.angle_alpha   90.00
_cell.angle_beta   90.00
_cell.angle_gamma   90.00
#
_symmetry.space_group_name_H-M   'P 1'
#
loop_
_entity.id
_entity.type
_entity.pdbx_description
1 polymer ?
#
loop_
_entity_poly.entity_id
_entity_poly.type
_entity_poly.pdbx_seq_one_letter_code
_entity_poly.pdbx_strand_id
1 'polypeptide(L)'
;MTALVIRRALLDYARRPLNLVLLVAVPVVIVMALSGELAAFSKLLSTTSSPTHLEAATAGWAAAAVAGLAGFFEVIGSRTTDRRLAADSGRATPVVAGRLAASAVLAVAATAAALVALVARSGINDPLRAISAVLVVAIIYVAIGVLVGTLVRSEMNGALVVSVIWMLDVFVGAGLGGGSSVITRVFPLHFPTMVLTSQAAHRGGPIGDVGWSLIWAIGLSALAVARLAVITRPARHAAIAPALGEAATPPRQTVSPLSLPAAAVTPAPSLTVTVTTSDAPFAANRAHARSETRLAAALRAAMRDYGRNRVLWVLLLVVPVLFVALAAEQTPTKLMPVALVAGARHFTAMISLRHVHAAEMASVASALLAGIAGLFVVTGSAEGDRRLVLAGFRPRQVLAGHLGVIAGAAALTTVVSLAVSAAFFSPHQWVPYAGADLLIALTYAMIGVLLGPLTGRLGGLYLILVLAIVDVGYGQTVMFKSFPPSWGAFLPARGGGRLLLDGAFSSGSAQIGYLLLALGGLGALTAAAALVFKARIGMSRAQRTIPAPPSAVEVTPLGLTRLTGPLAAPEQTCGAKWDPGARKSEGRTER
;
A
#
# COMPACT_ATOMS: atom_id res chain seq x y z
N MET A 1 -25.18 2.71 -17.26
CA MET A 1 -24.64 2.08 -16.04
C MET A 1 -23.12 1.97 -16.09
N THR A 2 -22.53 1.27 -17.06
CA THR A 2 -21.05 1.11 -17.19
C THR A 2 -20.31 2.46 -17.18
N ALA A 3 -20.73 3.43 -18.00
CA ALA A 3 -20.12 4.77 -18.06
C ALA A 3 -20.18 5.51 -16.70
N LEU A 4 -21.24 5.33 -15.95
CA LEU A 4 -21.41 5.90 -14.61
C LEU A 4 -20.43 5.29 -13.61
N VAL A 5 -20.21 3.96 -13.68
CA VAL A 5 -19.23 3.26 -12.83
C VAL A 5 -17.82 3.73 -13.17
N ILE A 6 -17.46 3.82 -14.47
CA ILE A 6 -16.15 4.32 -14.92
C ILE A 6 -15.94 5.74 -14.40
N ARG A 7 -16.89 6.66 -14.68
CA ARG A 7 -16.80 8.06 -14.26
C ARG A 7 -16.62 8.19 -12.74
N ARG A 8 -17.38 7.42 -11.96
CA ARG A 8 -17.29 7.44 -10.49
C ARG A 8 -15.92 6.94 -10.01
N ALA A 9 -15.45 5.83 -10.56
CA ALA A 9 -14.15 5.27 -10.22
C ALA A 9 -13.00 6.25 -10.51
N LEU A 10 -12.99 6.85 -11.69
CA LEU A 10 -11.99 7.85 -12.08
C LEU A 10 -12.10 9.14 -11.25
N LEU A 11 -13.31 9.60 -10.93
CA LEU A 11 -13.50 10.75 -10.06
C LEU A 11 -13.03 10.46 -8.62
N ASP A 12 -13.31 9.29 -8.07
CA ASP A 12 -12.85 8.90 -6.73
C ASP A 12 -11.32 8.82 -6.68
N TYR A 13 -10.68 8.38 -7.76
CA TYR A 13 -9.22 8.41 -7.91
C TYR A 13 -8.70 9.86 -8.04
N ALA A 14 -9.35 10.69 -8.85
CA ALA A 14 -8.98 12.09 -9.10
C ALA A 14 -9.17 12.98 -7.86
N ARG A 15 -10.13 12.69 -6.98
CA ARG A 15 -10.30 13.38 -5.70
C ARG A 15 -9.09 13.25 -4.76
N ARG A 16 -8.17 12.35 -5.05
CA ARG A 16 -6.90 12.20 -4.35
C ARG A 16 -5.77 12.59 -5.29
N PRO A 17 -5.47 13.90 -5.47
CA PRO A 17 -4.54 14.37 -6.48
C PRO A 17 -3.15 13.74 -6.34
N LEU A 18 -2.75 13.43 -5.12
CA LEU A 18 -1.49 12.74 -4.87
C LEU A 18 -1.43 11.35 -5.54
N ASN A 19 -2.55 10.60 -5.58
CA ASN A 19 -2.56 9.30 -6.26
C ASN A 19 -2.37 9.45 -7.77
N LEU A 20 -2.93 10.52 -8.39
CA LEU A 20 -2.70 10.82 -9.80
C LEU A 20 -1.24 11.20 -10.06
N VAL A 21 -0.68 12.06 -9.21
CA VAL A 21 0.74 12.44 -9.31
C VAL A 21 1.62 11.20 -9.20
N LEU A 22 1.36 10.31 -8.24
CA LEU A 22 2.14 9.10 -8.05
C LEU A 22 1.94 8.07 -9.17
N LEU A 23 0.74 7.99 -9.76
CA LEU A 23 0.46 7.14 -10.92
C LEU A 23 1.40 7.46 -12.10
N VAL A 24 1.78 8.74 -12.24
CA VAL A 24 2.68 9.23 -13.28
C VAL A 24 4.13 9.27 -12.79
N ALA A 25 4.37 9.84 -11.61
CA ALA A 25 5.71 10.04 -11.09
C ALA A 25 6.46 8.74 -10.79
N VAL A 26 5.77 7.72 -10.28
CA VAL A 26 6.39 6.43 -9.92
C VAL A 26 7.02 5.73 -11.12
N PRO A 27 6.31 5.51 -12.24
CA PRO A 27 6.94 4.95 -13.44
C PRO A 27 8.10 5.81 -13.96
N VAL A 28 7.95 7.13 -13.96
CA VAL A 28 9.01 8.05 -14.39
C VAL A 28 10.26 7.90 -13.54
N VAL A 29 10.11 7.93 -12.21
CA VAL A 29 11.24 7.78 -11.28
C VAL A 29 11.92 6.43 -11.43
N ILE A 30 11.15 5.35 -11.56
CA ILE A 30 11.68 4.01 -11.75
C ILE A 30 12.50 3.96 -13.05
N VAL A 31 11.98 4.41 -14.17
CA VAL A 31 12.68 4.40 -15.45
C VAL A 31 13.94 5.28 -15.39
N MET A 32 13.84 6.51 -14.88
CA MET A 32 14.95 7.45 -14.83
C MET A 32 16.08 7.01 -13.88
N ALA A 33 15.72 6.40 -12.74
CA ALA A 33 16.71 5.98 -11.76
C ALA A 33 17.35 4.62 -12.09
N LEU A 34 16.53 3.66 -12.56
CA LEU A 34 16.94 2.26 -12.65
C LEU A 34 17.48 1.83 -14.01
N SER A 35 17.04 2.46 -15.10
CA SER A 35 17.38 1.97 -16.45
C SER A 35 18.89 1.89 -16.69
N GLY A 36 19.64 2.93 -16.35
CA GLY A 36 21.09 2.97 -16.56
C GLY A 36 21.87 1.98 -15.69
N GLU A 37 21.45 1.80 -14.45
CA GLU A 37 22.09 0.88 -13.51
C GLU A 37 21.81 -0.58 -13.88
N LEU A 38 20.57 -0.90 -14.29
CA LEU A 38 20.24 -2.23 -14.81
C LEU A 38 21.00 -2.57 -16.10
N ALA A 39 21.18 -1.60 -16.98
CA ALA A 39 22.01 -1.75 -18.17
C ALA A 39 23.50 -2.01 -17.80
N ALA A 40 24.01 -1.37 -16.76
CA ALA A 40 25.35 -1.63 -16.24
C ALA A 40 25.47 -3.03 -15.63
N PHE A 41 24.47 -3.44 -14.86
CA PHE A 41 24.41 -4.77 -14.24
C PHE A 41 24.36 -5.90 -15.28
N SER A 42 23.60 -5.75 -16.35
CA SER A 42 23.56 -6.75 -17.42
C SER A 42 24.91 -6.96 -18.10
N LYS A 43 25.70 -5.89 -18.25
CA LYS A 43 27.08 -6.00 -18.76
C LYS A 43 27.98 -6.79 -17.83
N LEU A 44 27.81 -6.65 -16.49
CA LEU A 44 28.55 -7.43 -15.51
C LEU A 44 28.16 -8.91 -15.57
N LEU A 45 26.90 -9.22 -15.84
CA LEU A 45 26.39 -10.59 -15.99
C LEU A 45 26.79 -11.23 -17.33
N SER A 46 27.51 -10.52 -18.21
CA SER A 46 27.92 -11.00 -19.53
C SER A 46 26.73 -11.36 -20.43
N THR A 47 25.58 -10.69 -20.25
CA THR A 47 24.43 -10.88 -21.13
C THR A 47 24.67 -10.19 -22.47
N THR A 48 24.27 -10.83 -23.56
CA THR A 48 24.44 -10.33 -24.94
C THR A 48 23.47 -9.19 -25.30
N SER A 49 22.62 -8.79 -24.38
CA SER A 49 21.62 -7.76 -24.60
C SER A 49 22.24 -6.37 -24.70
N SER A 50 21.83 -5.59 -25.70
CA SER A 50 22.28 -4.20 -25.79
C SER A 50 21.70 -3.37 -24.61
N PRO A 51 22.43 -2.37 -24.10
CA PRO A 51 21.98 -1.53 -22.99
C PRO A 51 20.62 -0.88 -23.21
N THR A 52 20.35 -0.40 -24.43
CA THR A 52 19.09 0.26 -24.81
C THR A 52 17.87 -0.67 -24.72
N HIS A 53 18.06 -1.97 -24.94
CA HIS A 53 16.97 -2.94 -24.84
C HIS A 53 16.57 -3.23 -23.39
N LEU A 54 17.52 -3.23 -22.47
CA LEU A 54 17.23 -3.37 -21.05
C LEU A 54 16.52 -2.13 -20.47
N GLU A 55 16.88 -0.96 -20.97
CA GLU A 55 16.19 0.27 -20.61
C GLU A 55 14.71 0.22 -21.00
N ALA A 56 14.38 -0.34 -22.18
CA ALA A 56 12.99 -0.54 -22.59
C ALA A 56 12.23 -1.52 -21.65
N ALA A 57 12.90 -2.56 -21.16
CA ALA A 57 12.28 -3.48 -20.20
C ALA A 57 11.91 -2.79 -18.87
N THR A 58 12.72 -1.83 -18.39
CA THR A 58 12.41 -1.09 -17.15
C THR A 58 11.11 -0.32 -17.24
N ALA A 59 10.76 0.21 -18.41
CA ALA A 59 9.48 0.89 -18.63
C ALA A 59 8.30 -0.09 -18.47
N GLY A 60 8.42 -1.32 -18.99
CA GLY A 60 7.44 -2.37 -18.79
C GLY A 60 7.28 -2.73 -17.31
N TRP A 61 8.38 -2.94 -16.58
CA TRP A 61 8.35 -3.28 -15.17
C TRP A 61 7.77 -2.17 -14.30
N ALA A 62 8.11 -0.91 -14.61
CA ALA A 62 7.56 0.24 -13.92
C ALA A 62 6.04 0.38 -14.13
N ALA A 63 5.58 0.21 -15.37
CA ALA A 63 4.15 0.20 -15.69
C ALA A 63 3.43 -0.96 -14.99
N ALA A 64 4.04 -2.17 -14.94
CA ALA A 64 3.51 -3.35 -14.25
C ALA A 64 3.26 -3.09 -12.76
N ALA A 65 4.26 -2.55 -12.05
CA ALA A 65 4.14 -2.27 -10.62
C ALA A 65 2.93 -1.40 -10.30
N VAL A 66 2.80 -0.30 -11.04
CA VAL A 66 1.73 0.67 -10.82
C VAL A 66 0.38 0.14 -11.26
N ALA A 67 0.30 -0.50 -12.43
CA ALA A 67 -0.93 -1.08 -12.96
C ALA A 67 -1.47 -2.21 -12.07
N GLY A 68 -0.60 -3.07 -11.55
CA GLY A 68 -0.96 -4.16 -10.64
C GLY A 68 -1.58 -3.64 -9.34
N LEU A 69 -0.92 -2.69 -8.70
CA LEU A 69 -1.42 -2.08 -7.46
C LEU A 69 -2.70 -1.27 -7.70
N ALA A 70 -2.79 -0.51 -8.80
CA ALA A 70 -4.01 0.22 -9.17
C ALA A 70 -5.20 -0.73 -9.35
N GLY A 71 -5.04 -1.81 -10.11
CA GLY A 71 -6.07 -2.84 -10.31
C GLY A 71 -6.50 -3.51 -9.00
N PHE A 72 -5.56 -3.80 -8.11
CA PHE A 72 -5.84 -4.36 -6.80
C PHE A 72 -6.68 -3.43 -5.92
N PHE A 73 -6.24 -2.17 -5.75
CA PHE A 73 -6.93 -1.22 -4.88
C PHE A 73 -8.30 -0.80 -5.43
N GLU A 74 -8.45 -0.75 -6.76
CA GLU A 74 -9.73 -0.48 -7.41
C GLU A 74 -10.78 -1.53 -7.05
N VAL A 75 -10.40 -2.82 -7.03
CA VAL A 75 -11.31 -3.90 -6.70
C VAL A 75 -11.57 -3.99 -5.20
N ILE A 76 -10.52 -3.97 -4.36
CA ILE A 76 -10.71 -4.20 -2.92
C ILE A 76 -11.47 -3.06 -2.25
N GLY A 77 -11.24 -1.81 -2.68
CA GLY A 77 -11.93 -0.62 -2.16
C GLY A 77 -13.40 -0.53 -2.54
N SER A 78 -13.81 -1.17 -3.62
CA SER A 78 -15.16 -1.05 -4.17
C SER A 78 -16.08 -2.26 -3.94
N ARG A 79 -15.58 -3.36 -3.41
CA ARG A 79 -16.32 -4.64 -3.27
C ARG A 79 -17.74 -4.53 -2.70
N THR A 80 -17.91 -3.77 -1.62
CA THR A 80 -19.21 -3.62 -0.95
C THR A 80 -20.17 -2.77 -1.77
N THR A 81 -19.65 -1.70 -2.38
CA THR A 81 -20.41 -0.81 -3.25
C THR A 81 -20.84 -1.54 -4.53
N ASP A 82 -19.93 -2.31 -5.13
CA ASP A 82 -20.19 -3.06 -6.35
C ASP A 82 -21.26 -4.13 -6.16
N ARG A 83 -21.25 -4.83 -5.02
CA ARG A 83 -22.31 -5.79 -4.68
C ARG A 83 -23.67 -5.12 -4.52
N ARG A 84 -23.72 -3.94 -3.89
CA ARG A 84 -24.96 -3.16 -3.77
C ARG A 84 -25.45 -2.71 -5.13
N LEU A 85 -24.59 -2.12 -5.97
CA LEU A 85 -24.94 -1.70 -7.32
C LEU A 85 -25.39 -2.86 -8.20
N ALA A 86 -24.79 -4.03 -8.09
CA ALA A 86 -25.19 -5.22 -8.82
C ALA A 86 -26.56 -5.76 -8.32
N ALA A 87 -26.82 -5.69 -7.01
CA ALA A 87 -28.10 -6.07 -6.43
C ALA A 87 -29.22 -5.11 -6.87
N ASP A 88 -28.98 -3.79 -6.78
CA ASP A 88 -29.97 -2.77 -7.14
C ASP A 88 -30.29 -2.77 -8.66
N SER A 89 -29.29 -3.06 -9.49
CA SER A 89 -29.46 -3.13 -10.96
C SER A 89 -29.89 -4.48 -11.49
N GLY A 90 -29.89 -5.53 -10.67
CA GLY A 90 -30.13 -6.92 -11.07
C GLY A 90 -29.07 -7.50 -12.03
N ARG A 91 -28.01 -6.75 -12.36
CA ARG A 91 -26.99 -7.13 -13.35
C ARG A 91 -25.58 -6.83 -12.86
N ALA A 92 -24.73 -7.85 -12.75
CA ALA A 92 -23.32 -7.69 -12.38
C ALA A 92 -22.45 -7.20 -13.56
N THR A 93 -22.82 -7.55 -14.81
CA THR A 93 -22.00 -7.28 -16.01
C THR A 93 -21.60 -5.81 -16.19
N PRO A 94 -22.51 -4.80 -16.09
CA PRO A 94 -22.11 -3.41 -16.28
C PRO A 94 -21.19 -2.88 -15.17
N VAL A 95 -21.29 -3.44 -13.96
CA VAL A 95 -20.42 -3.09 -12.84
C VAL A 95 -19.01 -3.65 -13.08
N VAL A 96 -18.91 -4.92 -13.45
CA VAL A 96 -17.65 -5.59 -13.78
C VAL A 96 -16.94 -4.90 -14.96
N ALA A 97 -17.66 -4.65 -16.05
CA ALA A 97 -17.12 -3.96 -17.22
C ALA A 97 -16.64 -2.53 -16.87
N GLY A 98 -17.39 -1.82 -16.03
CA GLY A 98 -17.02 -0.47 -15.60
C GLY A 98 -15.72 -0.46 -14.76
N ARG A 99 -15.54 -1.42 -13.86
CA ARG A 99 -14.32 -1.55 -13.05
C ARG A 99 -13.10 -1.90 -13.88
N LEU A 100 -13.24 -2.87 -14.76
CA LEU A 100 -12.14 -3.26 -15.67
C LEU A 100 -11.74 -2.11 -16.59
N ALA A 101 -12.71 -1.38 -17.12
CA ALA A 101 -12.43 -0.21 -17.96
C ALA A 101 -11.72 0.91 -17.17
N ALA A 102 -12.13 1.18 -15.91
CA ALA A 102 -11.43 2.14 -15.06
C ALA A 102 -9.98 1.70 -14.77
N SER A 103 -9.78 0.42 -14.43
CA SER A 103 -8.42 -0.13 -14.22
C SER A 103 -7.57 -0.06 -15.50
N ALA A 104 -8.16 -0.31 -16.67
CA ALA A 104 -7.47 -0.19 -17.95
C ALA A 104 -7.05 1.26 -18.25
N VAL A 105 -7.88 2.26 -17.94
CA VAL A 105 -7.52 3.68 -18.08
C VAL A 105 -6.31 4.02 -17.20
N LEU A 106 -6.29 3.57 -15.94
CA LEU A 106 -5.15 3.79 -15.04
C LEU A 106 -3.88 3.10 -15.55
N ALA A 107 -4.00 1.88 -16.10
CA ALA A 107 -2.89 1.15 -16.71
C ALA A 107 -2.33 1.88 -17.94
N VAL A 108 -3.19 2.41 -18.80
CA VAL A 108 -2.77 3.22 -19.97
C VAL A 108 -2.04 4.48 -19.52
N ALA A 109 -2.52 5.16 -18.47
CA ALA A 109 -1.85 6.34 -17.93
C ALA A 109 -0.45 6.00 -17.38
N ALA A 110 -0.32 4.91 -16.62
CA ALA A 110 0.98 4.45 -16.11
C ALA A 110 1.93 4.04 -17.25
N THR A 111 1.41 3.35 -18.28
CA THR A 111 2.15 2.98 -19.49
C THR A 111 2.66 4.21 -20.24
N ALA A 112 1.79 5.20 -20.46
CA ALA A 112 2.17 6.44 -21.12
C ALA A 112 3.27 7.18 -20.36
N ALA A 113 3.17 7.26 -19.02
CA ALA A 113 4.20 7.88 -18.18
C ALA A 113 5.55 7.15 -18.28
N ALA A 114 5.54 5.81 -18.23
CA ALA A 114 6.75 5.01 -18.38
C ALA A 114 7.40 5.17 -19.76
N LEU A 115 6.60 5.19 -20.84
CA LEU A 115 7.08 5.37 -22.21
C LEU A 115 7.63 6.79 -22.44
N VAL A 116 6.98 7.82 -21.93
CA VAL A 116 7.49 9.20 -21.99
C VAL A 116 8.84 9.31 -21.30
N ALA A 117 8.99 8.68 -20.12
CA ALA A 117 10.27 8.66 -19.42
C ALA A 117 11.35 7.91 -20.21
N LEU A 118 10.99 6.79 -20.85
CA LEU A 118 11.91 6.03 -21.70
C LEU A 118 12.36 6.85 -22.91
N VAL A 119 11.43 7.53 -23.60
CA VAL A 119 11.75 8.43 -24.73
C VAL A 119 12.70 9.55 -24.29
N ALA A 120 12.42 10.17 -23.16
CA ALA A 120 13.23 11.26 -22.64
C ALA A 120 14.65 10.82 -22.24
N ARG A 121 14.82 9.54 -21.87
CA ARG A 121 16.12 9.02 -21.42
C ARG A 121 16.99 8.46 -22.54
N SER A 122 16.46 7.57 -23.36
CA SER A 122 17.25 6.80 -24.34
C SER A 122 16.64 6.77 -25.74
N GLY A 123 15.45 7.33 -25.90
CA GLY A 123 14.70 7.20 -27.14
C GLY A 123 14.06 5.81 -27.29
N ILE A 124 13.34 5.61 -28.39
CA ILE A 124 12.71 4.33 -28.74
C ILE A 124 13.05 4.02 -30.20
N ASN A 125 13.78 2.93 -30.42
CA ASN A 125 14.16 2.49 -31.78
C ASN A 125 13.00 1.88 -32.55
N ASP A 126 12.10 1.16 -31.85
CA ASP A 126 10.91 0.52 -32.40
C ASP A 126 9.69 0.87 -31.53
N PRO A 127 9.02 2.00 -31.84
CA PRO A 127 7.96 2.52 -30.97
C PRO A 127 6.73 1.59 -30.91
N LEU A 128 6.35 0.98 -32.02
CA LEU A 128 5.16 0.10 -32.05
C LEU A 128 5.36 -1.12 -31.15
N ARG A 129 6.53 -1.72 -31.22
CA ARG A 129 6.88 -2.87 -30.40
C ARG A 129 6.99 -2.51 -28.92
N ALA A 130 7.65 -1.41 -28.58
CA ALA A 130 7.79 -0.95 -27.22
C ALA A 130 6.42 -0.61 -26.59
N ILE A 131 5.59 0.14 -27.31
CA ILE A 131 4.24 0.51 -26.85
C ILE A 131 3.36 -0.72 -26.63
N SER A 132 3.31 -1.63 -27.64
CA SER A 132 2.48 -2.83 -27.53
C SER A 132 2.93 -3.76 -26.40
N ALA A 133 4.23 -3.99 -26.26
CA ALA A 133 4.76 -4.86 -25.22
C ALA A 133 4.56 -4.28 -23.81
N VAL A 134 4.82 -2.97 -23.59
CA VAL A 134 4.57 -2.31 -22.29
C VAL A 134 3.08 -2.33 -21.95
N LEU A 135 2.20 -2.14 -22.94
CA LEU A 135 0.75 -2.22 -22.73
C LEU A 135 0.31 -3.63 -22.36
N VAL A 136 0.84 -4.67 -23.01
CA VAL A 136 0.56 -6.07 -22.67
C VAL A 136 1.01 -6.37 -21.24
N VAL A 137 2.20 -5.94 -20.85
CA VAL A 137 2.69 -6.04 -19.46
C VAL A 137 1.74 -5.38 -18.47
N ALA A 138 1.29 -4.17 -18.76
CA ALA A 138 0.36 -3.44 -17.89
C ALA A 138 -0.99 -4.17 -17.76
N ILE A 139 -1.52 -4.73 -18.86
CA ILE A 139 -2.76 -5.54 -18.85
C ILE A 139 -2.60 -6.80 -18.00
N ILE A 140 -1.49 -7.52 -18.15
CA ILE A 140 -1.18 -8.70 -17.32
C ILE A 140 -1.23 -8.34 -15.84
N TYR A 141 -0.58 -7.22 -15.46
CA TYR A 141 -0.51 -6.83 -14.05
C TYR A 141 -1.80 -6.25 -13.51
N VAL A 142 -2.58 -5.53 -14.30
CA VAL A 142 -3.97 -5.19 -13.91
C VAL A 142 -4.76 -6.45 -13.59
N ALA A 143 -4.67 -7.48 -14.46
CA ALA A 143 -5.38 -8.75 -14.25
C ALA A 143 -4.91 -9.45 -12.96
N ILE A 144 -3.61 -9.50 -12.68
CA ILE A 144 -3.04 -10.01 -11.42
C ILE A 144 -3.58 -9.20 -10.23
N GLY A 145 -3.54 -7.87 -10.30
CA GLY A 145 -4.05 -6.99 -9.25
C GLY A 145 -5.54 -7.24 -8.97
N VAL A 146 -6.36 -7.31 -10.01
CA VAL A 146 -7.79 -7.63 -9.92
C VAL A 146 -7.99 -9.01 -9.29
N LEU A 147 -7.26 -10.03 -9.72
CA LEU A 147 -7.33 -11.39 -9.16
C LEU A 147 -7.01 -11.40 -7.67
N VAL A 148 -5.88 -10.85 -7.28
CA VAL A 148 -5.49 -10.73 -5.86
C VAL A 148 -6.55 -9.93 -5.10
N GLY A 149 -7.05 -8.82 -5.70
CA GLY A 149 -8.15 -8.03 -5.18
C GLY A 149 -9.43 -8.84 -4.98
N THR A 150 -9.71 -9.89 -5.74
CA THR A 150 -10.86 -10.79 -5.53
C THR A 150 -10.62 -11.88 -4.49
N LEU A 151 -9.39 -12.32 -4.30
CA LEU A 151 -9.03 -13.45 -3.43
C LEU A 151 -8.72 -13.01 -2.00
N VAL A 152 -7.99 -11.93 -1.84
CA VAL A 152 -7.50 -11.46 -0.53
C VAL A 152 -8.50 -10.47 0.09
N ARG A 153 -8.75 -10.62 1.39
CA ARG A 153 -9.69 -9.75 2.13
C ARG A 153 -9.03 -8.55 2.79
N SER A 154 -7.73 -8.61 3.01
CA SER A 154 -6.94 -7.56 3.66
C SER A 154 -6.19 -6.73 2.63
N GLU A 155 -6.34 -5.41 2.67
CA GLU A 155 -5.63 -4.48 1.80
C GLU A 155 -4.11 -4.63 1.93
N MET A 156 -3.61 -4.79 3.15
CA MET A 156 -2.18 -4.99 3.43
C MET A 156 -1.66 -6.28 2.79
N ASN A 157 -2.35 -7.41 3.03
CA ASN A 157 -1.90 -8.70 2.53
C ASN A 157 -1.94 -8.74 0.99
N GLY A 158 -2.99 -8.18 0.39
CA GLY A 158 -3.11 -8.15 -1.05
C GLY A 158 -2.08 -7.25 -1.71
N ALA A 159 -1.81 -6.08 -1.12
CA ALA A 159 -0.77 -5.17 -1.59
C ALA A 159 0.62 -5.82 -1.53
N LEU A 160 0.93 -6.51 -0.42
CA LEU A 160 2.17 -7.30 -0.28
C LEU A 160 2.25 -8.40 -1.34
N VAL A 161 1.18 -9.18 -1.54
CA VAL A 161 1.15 -10.26 -2.53
C VAL A 161 1.41 -9.73 -3.94
N VAL A 162 0.74 -8.63 -4.36
CA VAL A 162 0.98 -8.01 -5.67
C VAL A 162 2.42 -7.53 -5.81
N SER A 163 2.97 -6.87 -4.78
CA SER A 163 4.35 -6.38 -4.79
C SER A 163 5.36 -7.52 -4.87
N VAL A 164 5.12 -8.61 -4.13
CA VAL A 164 5.99 -9.80 -4.14
C VAL A 164 5.94 -10.51 -5.49
N ILE A 165 4.74 -10.71 -6.06
CA ILE A 165 4.60 -11.28 -7.41
C ILE A 165 5.37 -10.44 -8.41
N TRP A 166 5.21 -9.11 -8.37
CA TRP A 166 5.92 -8.21 -9.27
C TRP A 166 7.44 -8.30 -9.10
N MET A 167 7.94 -8.30 -7.87
CA MET A 167 9.38 -8.39 -7.64
C MET A 167 9.97 -9.73 -8.08
N LEU A 168 9.29 -10.84 -7.76
CA LEU A 168 9.71 -12.16 -8.22
C LEU A 168 9.75 -12.23 -9.74
N ASP A 169 8.75 -11.66 -10.38
CA ASP A 169 8.63 -11.67 -11.83
C ASP A 169 9.73 -10.81 -12.49
N VAL A 170 10.05 -9.64 -11.92
CA VAL A 170 11.13 -8.78 -12.39
C VAL A 170 12.50 -9.45 -12.19
N PHE A 171 12.76 -10.00 -10.99
CA PHE A 171 14.07 -10.57 -10.69
C PHE A 171 14.30 -11.94 -11.31
N VAL A 172 13.27 -12.80 -11.37
CA VAL A 172 13.37 -14.17 -11.87
C VAL A 172 12.85 -14.27 -13.30
N GLY A 173 11.64 -13.77 -13.54
CA GLY A 173 10.94 -13.89 -14.81
C GLY A 173 11.61 -13.13 -15.95
N ALA A 174 12.21 -11.98 -15.66
CA ALA A 174 12.89 -11.16 -16.67
C ALA A 174 14.13 -11.81 -17.30
N GLY A 175 14.64 -12.91 -16.71
CA GLY A 175 15.76 -13.65 -17.29
C GLY A 175 17.07 -12.87 -17.37
N LEU A 176 17.29 -11.87 -16.52
CA LEU A 176 18.47 -11.02 -16.50
C LEU A 176 19.78 -11.81 -16.32
N GLY A 177 19.73 -12.99 -15.69
CA GLY A 177 20.88 -13.86 -15.46
C GLY A 177 21.38 -14.65 -16.68
N GLY A 178 20.82 -14.45 -17.88
CA GLY A 178 21.24 -15.13 -19.10
C GLY A 178 20.87 -16.61 -19.19
N GLY A 179 20.35 -17.21 -18.11
CA GLY A 179 19.93 -18.60 -18.05
C GLY A 179 18.51 -18.80 -18.62
N SER A 180 18.36 -19.61 -19.67
CA SER A 180 17.05 -20.07 -20.17
C SER A 180 16.53 -21.23 -19.33
N SER A 181 16.35 -21.04 -18.02
CA SER A 181 15.74 -22.07 -17.20
C SER A 181 14.26 -22.20 -17.54
N VAL A 182 13.73 -23.43 -17.52
CA VAL A 182 12.28 -23.67 -17.70
C VAL A 182 11.46 -22.88 -16.67
N ILE A 183 12.06 -22.63 -15.50
CA ILE A 183 11.45 -21.89 -14.39
C ILE A 183 11.10 -20.45 -14.79
N THR A 184 11.96 -19.74 -15.53
CA THR A 184 11.71 -18.36 -15.92
C THR A 184 10.49 -18.21 -16.84
N ARG A 185 10.20 -19.23 -17.65
CA ARG A 185 9.06 -19.25 -18.60
C ARG A 185 7.69 -19.30 -17.92
N VAL A 186 7.65 -19.74 -16.65
CA VAL A 186 6.40 -19.78 -15.86
C VAL A 186 5.96 -18.38 -15.42
N PHE A 187 6.86 -17.42 -15.46
CA PHE A 187 6.58 -16.07 -15.01
C PHE A 187 5.90 -15.22 -16.10
N PRO A 188 4.85 -14.47 -15.75
CA PRO A 188 4.09 -13.66 -16.72
C PRO A 188 4.90 -12.60 -17.46
N LEU A 189 5.95 -12.01 -16.83
CA LEU A 189 6.81 -11.00 -17.46
C LEU A 189 7.88 -11.59 -18.40
N HIS A 190 8.12 -12.90 -18.38
CA HIS A 190 9.19 -13.51 -19.16
C HIS A 190 9.11 -13.14 -20.64
N PHE A 191 8.03 -13.55 -21.28
CA PHE A 191 7.87 -13.36 -22.71
C PHE A 191 7.69 -11.90 -23.14
N PRO A 192 6.89 -11.06 -22.46
CA PRO A 192 6.83 -9.64 -22.78
C PRO A 192 8.19 -8.92 -22.61
N THR A 193 9.00 -9.31 -21.62
CA THR A 193 10.36 -8.77 -21.47
C THR A 193 11.26 -9.20 -22.64
N MET A 194 11.14 -10.45 -23.12
CA MET A 194 11.87 -10.89 -24.32
C MET A 194 11.45 -10.09 -25.56
N VAL A 195 10.17 -9.79 -25.72
CA VAL A 195 9.69 -8.87 -26.78
C VAL A 195 10.31 -7.49 -26.64
N LEU A 196 10.39 -6.93 -25.44
CA LEU A 196 11.00 -5.60 -25.19
C LEU A 196 12.50 -5.58 -25.46
N THR A 197 13.22 -6.62 -25.08
CA THR A 197 14.68 -6.68 -25.19
C THR A 197 15.18 -7.07 -26.58
N SER A 198 14.33 -7.27 -27.57
CA SER A 198 14.66 -7.71 -28.92
C SER A 198 15.50 -8.99 -29.01
N GLN A 199 15.55 -9.75 -27.96
CA GLN A 199 16.16 -11.06 -28.02
C GLN A 199 15.23 -11.99 -28.81
N ALA A 200 15.19 -11.78 -30.12
CA ALA A 200 14.51 -12.64 -31.09
C ALA A 200 15.16 -14.02 -31.12
N ALA A 201 15.50 -14.56 -30.01
CA ALA A 201 15.94 -15.92 -29.87
C ALA A 201 14.70 -16.80 -29.75
N HIS A 202 13.92 -16.98 -30.80
CA HIS A 202 12.94 -18.05 -31.01
C HIS A 202 12.65 -19.00 -29.81
N ARG A 203 12.67 -18.46 -28.58
CA ARG A 203 12.53 -19.22 -27.35
C ARG A 203 11.09 -19.60 -27.06
N GLY A 204 10.15 -18.90 -27.67
CA GLY A 204 8.71 -19.17 -27.56
C GLY A 204 8.22 -20.33 -28.41
N GLY A 205 9.11 -21.06 -29.11
CA GLY A 205 8.71 -22.14 -30.01
C GLY A 205 7.83 -21.65 -31.17
N PRO A 206 6.89 -22.46 -31.67
CA PRO A 206 6.08 -22.12 -32.84
C PRO A 206 5.11 -20.94 -32.60
N ILE A 207 4.78 -20.61 -31.34
CA ILE A 207 3.86 -19.54 -30.99
C ILE A 207 4.62 -18.19 -30.86
N GLY A 208 5.93 -18.25 -30.62
CA GLY A 208 6.78 -17.06 -30.40
C GLY A 208 6.51 -16.34 -29.08
N ASP A 209 7.38 -15.38 -28.78
CA ASP A 209 7.30 -14.63 -27.51
C ASP A 209 6.06 -13.71 -27.43
N VAL A 210 5.65 -13.16 -28.57
CA VAL A 210 4.42 -12.35 -28.66
C VAL A 210 3.19 -13.19 -28.38
N GLY A 211 3.12 -14.40 -28.96
CA GLY A 211 1.98 -15.31 -28.75
C GLY A 211 1.83 -15.74 -27.29
N TRP A 212 2.94 -16.10 -26.63
CA TRP A 212 2.91 -16.41 -25.20
C TRP A 212 2.55 -15.20 -24.32
N SER A 213 3.02 -14.00 -24.67
CA SER A 213 2.63 -12.78 -24.00
C SER A 213 1.13 -12.53 -24.07
N LEU A 214 0.52 -12.75 -25.23
CA LEU A 214 -0.93 -12.63 -25.42
C LEU A 214 -1.71 -13.73 -24.67
N ILE A 215 -1.20 -14.98 -24.65
CA ILE A 215 -1.81 -16.06 -23.85
C ILE A 215 -1.85 -15.69 -22.37
N TRP A 216 -0.77 -15.17 -21.81
CA TRP A 216 -0.76 -14.67 -20.42
C TRP A 216 -1.76 -13.52 -20.22
N ALA A 217 -1.77 -12.53 -21.10
CA ALA A 217 -2.67 -11.38 -21.00
C ALA A 217 -4.14 -11.79 -21.07
N ILE A 218 -4.51 -12.62 -22.05
CA ILE A 218 -5.88 -13.07 -22.25
C ILE A 218 -6.30 -14.02 -21.12
N GLY A 219 -5.45 -15.01 -20.79
CA GLY A 219 -5.75 -16.01 -19.76
C GLY A 219 -5.98 -15.37 -18.37
N LEU A 220 -5.07 -14.50 -17.93
CA LEU A 220 -5.21 -13.81 -16.65
C LEU A 220 -6.39 -12.82 -16.65
N SER A 221 -6.62 -12.11 -17.75
CA SER A 221 -7.77 -11.22 -17.88
C SER A 221 -9.08 -11.97 -17.84
N ALA A 222 -9.21 -13.08 -18.55
CA ALA A 222 -10.40 -13.93 -18.52
C ALA A 222 -10.67 -14.47 -17.11
N LEU A 223 -9.62 -14.94 -16.41
CA LEU A 223 -9.73 -15.41 -15.04
C LEU A 223 -10.13 -14.26 -14.08
N ALA A 224 -9.56 -13.08 -14.24
CA ALA A 224 -9.90 -11.90 -13.45
C ALA A 224 -11.38 -11.49 -13.64
N VAL A 225 -11.85 -11.46 -14.90
CA VAL A 225 -13.26 -11.19 -15.24
C VAL A 225 -14.18 -12.22 -14.61
N ALA A 226 -13.87 -13.51 -14.77
CA ALA A 226 -14.67 -14.62 -14.22
C ALA A 226 -14.77 -14.51 -12.69
N ARG A 227 -13.66 -14.29 -12.00
CA ARG A 227 -13.64 -14.13 -10.53
C ARG A 227 -14.39 -12.89 -10.08
N LEU A 228 -14.19 -11.76 -10.73
CA LEU A 228 -14.88 -10.52 -10.41
C LEU A 228 -16.40 -10.67 -10.61
N ALA A 229 -16.82 -11.33 -11.69
CA ALA A 229 -18.24 -11.64 -11.94
C ALA A 229 -18.85 -12.53 -10.86
N VAL A 230 -18.11 -13.52 -10.36
CA VAL A 230 -18.57 -14.39 -9.27
C VAL A 230 -18.80 -13.60 -7.97
N ILE A 231 -17.87 -12.73 -7.57
CA ILE A 231 -17.98 -12.00 -6.30
C ILE A 231 -19.00 -10.86 -6.34
N THR A 232 -19.35 -10.36 -7.54
CA THR A 232 -20.34 -9.29 -7.73
C THR A 232 -21.76 -9.81 -7.95
N ARG A 233 -21.96 -11.14 -8.11
CA ARG A 233 -23.30 -11.72 -8.26
C ARG A 233 -24.17 -11.40 -7.04
N PRO A 234 -25.39 -10.89 -7.22
CA PRO A 234 -26.31 -10.67 -6.12
C PRO A 234 -26.63 -12.02 -5.46
N ALA A 235 -26.64 -12.04 -4.13
CA ALA A 235 -27.04 -13.22 -3.37
C ALA A 235 -28.50 -13.56 -3.70
N ARG A 236 -28.77 -14.73 -4.26
CA ARG A 236 -30.14 -15.19 -4.63
C ARG A 236 -31.12 -15.23 -3.44
N HIS A 237 -30.65 -15.10 -2.21
CA HIS A 237 -31.47 -15.18 -1.00
C HIS A 237 -32.31 -13.93 -0.71
N ALA A 238 -32.06 -12.80 -1.36
CA ALA A 238 -32.89 -11.61 -1.17
C ALA A 238 -34.24 -11.67 -1.92
N ALA A 239 -34.39 -12.59 -2.87
CA ALA A 239 -35.62 -12.70 -3.66
C ALA A 239 -36.70 -13.57 -3.00
N ILE A 240 -36.39 -14.25 -1.89
CA ILE A 240 -37.39 -15.10 -1.16
C ILE A 240 -38.04 -14.33 -0.01
N ALA A 241 -37.47 -13.24 0.43
CA ALA A 241 -38.02 -12.43 1.54
C ALA A 241 -39.33 -11.69 1.24
N PRO A 242 -39.68 -11.23 0.03
CA PRO A 242 -40.95 -10.60 -0.23
C PRO A 242 -42.14 -11.58 -0.28
N ALA A 243 -41.89 -12.84 -0.69
CA ALA A 243 -42.96 -13.82 -0.85
C ALA A 243 -43.47 -14.42 0.48
N LEU A 244 -42.69 -14.31 1.57
CA LEU A 244 -43.08 -14.75 2.90
C LEU A 244 -43.59 -13.60 3.78
N GLY A 245 -43.42 -12.34 3.36
CA GLY A 245 -43.88 -11.16 4.11
C GLY A 245 -45.35 -10.82 3.93
N GLU A 246 -46.04 -11.35 2.89
CA GLU A 246 -47.46 -11.09 2.66
C GLU A 246 -48.40 -12.10 3.32
N ALA A 247 -47.84 -13.19 3.88
CA ALA A 247 -48.68 -14.26 4.48
C ALA A 247 -48.76 -14.23 6.01
N ALA A 248 -48.09 -13.32 6.69
CA ALA A 248 -48.13 -13.23 8.15
C ALA A 248 -48.27 -11.78 8.61
N THR A 249 -49.48 -11.23 8.51
CA THR A 249 -49.87 -10.10 9.35
C THR A 249 -50.13 -10.70 10.75
N PRO A 250 -49.25 -10.46 11.72
CA PRO A 250 -49.56 -10.91 13.08
C PRO A 250 -50.77 -10.11 13.55
N PRO A 251 -51.74 -10.75 14.25
CA PRO A 251 -52.89 -10.04 14.78
C PRO A 251 -52.39 -8.92 15.70
N ARG A 252 -52.88 -7.73 15.43
CA ARG A 252 -52.63 -6.52 16.23
C ARG A 252 -53.02 -6.81 17.67
N GLN A 253 -52.04 -7.23 18.51
CA GLN A 253 -52.26 -7.29 19.96
C GLN A 253 -52.41 -5.85 20.45
N THR A 254 -53.62 -5.49 20.77
CA THR A 254 -53.92 -4.30 21.56
C THR A 254 -53.31 -4.50 22.94
N VAL A 255 -52.10 -3.92 23.12
CA VAL A 255 -51.49 -3.86 24.45
C VAL A 255 -52.29 -2.84 25.24
N SER A 256 -53.12 -3.33 26.16
CA SER A 256 -53.75 -2.49 27.18
C SER A 256 -52.67 -1.81 28.02
N PRO A 257 -52.79 -0.51 28.31
CA PRO A 257 -51.81 0.18 29.13
C PRO A 257 -51.80 -0.42 30.55
N LEU A 258 -50.72 -1.14 30.89
CA LEU A 258 -50.45 -1.55 32.26
C LEU A 258 -50.23 -0.28 33.08
N SER A 259 -51.18 0.01 33.96
CA SER A 259 -51.06 1.01 35.01
C SER A 259 -50.00 0.54 36.03
N LEU A 260 -48.80 1.11 35.95
CA LEU A 260 -47.79 0.97 36.99
C LEU A 260 -48.22 1.75 38.23
N PRO A 261 -48.19 1.14 39.41
CA PRO A 261 -48.45 1.87 40.66
C PRO A 261 -47.31 2.87 40.90
N ALA A 262 -47.66 4.12 41.21
CA ALA A 262 -46.73 5.16 41.60
C ALA A 262 -45.97 4.76 42.88
N ALA A 263 -44.74 4.24 42.72
CA ALA A 263 -43.84 4.04 43.84
C ALA A 263 -43.30 5.41 44.28
N ALA A 264 -43.54 5.73 45.54
CA ALA A 264 -43.06 6.93 46.19
C ALA A 264 -41.53 7.01 46.12
N VAL A 265 -41.02 8.03 45.46
CA VAL A 265 -39.58 8.33 45.39
C VAL A 265 -39.17 8.94 46.76
N THR A 266 -38.56 8.13 47.60
CA THR A 266 -37.89 8.60 48.81
C THR A 266 -36.57 9.27 48.40
N PRO A 267 -36.28 10.52 48.77
CA PRO A 267 -35.00 11.16 48.44
C PRO A 267 -33.88 10.42 49.17
N ALA A 268 -32.89 9.96 48.36
CA ALA A 268 -31.68 9.34 48.89
C ALA A 268 -30.84 10.38 49.67
N PRO A 269 -30.27 9.98 50.84
CA PRO A 269 -29.42 10.86 51.62
C PRO A 269 -28.14 11.27 50.82
N SER A 270 -27.90 12.56 50.76
CA SER A 270 -26.67 13.15 50.16
C SER A 270 -25.44 12.71 50.97
N LEU A 271 -24.72 11.72 50.44
CA LEU A 271 -23.40 11.33 50.94
C LEU A 271 -22.41 12.42 50.57
N THR A 272 -22.09 13.31 51.52
CA THR A 272 -20.97 14.25 51.44
C THR A 272 -19.69 13.45 51.64
N VAL A 273 -19.03 13.08 50.52
CA VAL A 273 -17.70 12.46 50.56
C VAL A 273 -16.66 13.54 50.84
N THR A 274 -16.24 13.59 52.08
CA THR A 274 -15.08 14.42 52.49
C THR A 274 -13.81 13.75 51.92
N VAL A 275 -13.25 14.32 50.85
CA VAL A 275 -11.97 13.86 50.30
C VAL A 275 -10.85 14.45 51.14
N THR A 276 -10.32 13.68 52.08
CA THR A 276 -9.08 14.00 52.77
C THR A 276 -7.89 13.86 51.82
N THR A 277 -7.30 14.97 51.41
CA THR A 277 -6.11 15.07 50.54
C THR A 277 -4.83 14.78 51.31
N SER A 278 -4.53 13.53 51.65
CA SER A 278 -3.27 13.15 52.29
C SER A 278 -2.45 12.05 51.57
N ASP A 279 -2.72 11.74 50.28
CA ASP A 279 -2.07 10.60 49.61
C ASP A 279 -1.30 10.97 48.34
N ALA A 280 -0.61 12.13 48.32
CA ALA A 280 0.15 12.57 47.13
C ALA A 280 1.23 11.56 46.64
N PRO A 281 2.06 10.92 47.48
CA PRO A 281 3.07 9.98 46.99
C PRO A 281 2.47 8.64 46.52
N PHE A 282 1.39 8.16 47.13
CA PHE A 282 0.69 6.94 46.71
C PHE A 282 -0.11 7.13 45.44
N ALA A 283 -0.60 8.34 45.16
CA ALA A 283 -1.32 8.62 43.91
C ALA A 283 -0.39 8.63 42.70
N ALA A 284 0.85 9.12 42.84
CA ALA A 284 1.86 9.12 41.77
C ALA A 284 2.30 7.70 41.42
N ASN A 285 2.51 6.81 42.40
CA ASN A 285 2.90 5.42 42.19
C ASN A 285 1.77 4.60 41.56
N ARG A 286 0.52 4.80 41.98
CA ARG A 286 -0.67 4.19 41.36
C ARG A 286 -0.89 4.70 39.92
N ALA A 287 -0.58 5.96 39.62
CA ALA A 287 -0.67 6.51 38.28
C ALA A 287 0.40 5.92 37.36
N HIS A 288 1.63 5.67 37.86
CA HIS A 288 2.68 4.98 37.11
C HIS A 288 2.34 3.53 36.83
N ALA A 289 1.94 2.76 37.84
CA ALA A 289 1.53 1.38 37.69
C ALA A 289 0.32 1.22 36.74
N ARG A 290 -0.67 2.14 36.78
CA ARG A 290 -1.77 2.19 35.81
C ARG A 290 -1.31 2.55 34.40
N SER A 291 -0.27 3.36 34.25
CA SER A 291 0.31 3.72 32.98
C SER A 291 1.02 2.53 32.31
N GLU A 292 1.79 1.76 33.07
CA GLU A 292 2.48 0.57 32.59
C GLU A 292 1.50 -0.55 32.19
N THR A 293 0.45 -0.77 32.98
CA THR A 293 -0.59 -1.74 32.62
C THR A 293 -1.36 -1.37 31.35
N ARG A 294 -1.59 -0.06 31.12
CA ARG A 294 -2.24 0.44 29.89
C ARG A 294 -1.34 0.29 28.68
N LEU A 295 -0.05 0.57 28.78
CA LEU A 295 0.91 0.35 27.69
C LEU A 295 0.98 -1.13 27.32
N ALA A 296 1.12 -2.00 28.32
CA ALA A 296 1.12 -3.45 28.11
C ALA A 296 -0.19 -3.96 27.50
N ALA A 297 -1.32 -3.36 27.86
CA ALA A 297 -2.63 -3.69 27.26
C ALA A 297 -2.73 -3.22 25.80
N ALA A 298 -2.24 -2.00 25.47
CA ALA A 298 -2.19 -1.49 24.12
C ALA A 298 -1.28 -2.35 23.22
N LEU A 299 -0.10 -2.71 23.72
CA LEU A 299 0.83 -3.60 23.00
C LEU A 299 0.22 -4.99 22.78
N ARG A 300 -0.40 -5.59 23.80
CA ARG A 300 -1.06 -6.89 23.66
C ARG A 300 -2.24 -6.86 22.68
N ALA A 301 -3.02 -5.78 22.66
CA ALA A 301 -4.09 -5.60 21.68
C ALA A 301 -3.53 -5.51 20.25
N ALA A 302 -2.52 -4.67 20.04
CA ALA A 302 -1.85 -4.52 18.74
C ALA A 302 -1.18 -5.84 18.29
N MET A 303 -0.51 -6.56 19.18
CA MET A 303 0.09 -7.88 18.91
C MET A 303 -0.96 -8.93 18.55
N ARG A 304 -2.13 -8.93 19.20
CA ARG A 304 -3.21 -9.86 18.87
C ARG A 304 -3.78 -9.60 17.48
N ASP A 305 -4.00 -8.35 17.11
CA ASP A 305 -4.50 -7.99 15.78
C ASP A 305 -3.51 -8.37 14.69
N TYR A 306 -2.24 -8.09 14.92
CA TYR A 306 -1.16 -8.44 14.01
C TYR A 306 -0.97 -9.98 13.93
N GLY A 307 -1.01 -10.66 15.08
CA GLY A 307 -0.84 -12.12 15.19
C GLY A 307 -1.95 -12.93 14.52
N ARG A 308 -3.15 -12.38 14.38
CA ARG A 308 -4.27 -13.02 13.67
C ARG A 308 -4.08 -13.08 12.16
N ASN A 309 -3.18 -12.27 11.62
CA ASN A 309 -2.93 -12.21 10.19
C ASN A 309 -1.91 -13.25 9.74
N ARG A 310 -2.35 -14.50 9.55
CA ARG A 310 -1.48 -15.61 9.13
C ARG A 310 -0.74 -15.34 7.81
N VAL A 311 -1.41 -14.68 6.87
CA VAL A 311 -0.82 -14.35 5.55
C VAL A 311 0.37 -13.43 5.71
N LEU A 312 0.28 -12.44 6.62
CA LEU A 312 1.38 -11.54 6.90
C LEU A 312 2.62 -12.29 7.43
N TRP A 313 2.43 -13.21 8.39
CA TRP A 313 3.54 -14.01 8.94
C TRP A 313 4.23 -14.86 7.86
N VAL A 314 3.42 -15.48 6.98
CA VAL A 314 3.96 -16.23 5.84
C VAL A 314 4.75 -15.31 4.92
N LEU A 315 4.24 -14.11 4.61
CA LEU A 315 4.95 -13.17 3.74
C LEU A 315 6.23 -12.62 4.37
N LEU A 316 6.21 -12.32 5.69
CA LEU A 316 7.41 -11.88 6.42
C LEU A 316 8.53 -12.93 6.42
N LEU A 317 8.17 -14.21 6.32
CA LEU A 317 9.13 -15.31 6.21
C LEU A 317 9.55 -15.58 4.75
N VAL A 318 8.58 -15.71 3.86
CA VAL A 318 8.81 -16.17 2.47
C VAL A 318 9.49 -15.10 1.63
N VAL A 319 9.14 -13.83 1.81
CA VAL A 319 9.68 -12.76 0.96
C VAL A 319 11.19 -12.59 1.12
N PRO A 320 11.76 -12.44 2.32
CA PRO A 320 13.21 -12.35 2.47
C PRO A 320 13.94 -13.59 1.93
N VAL A 321 13.38 -14.79 2.17
CA VAL A 321 13.96 -16.05 1.67
C VAL A 321 14.05 -16.00 0.15
N LEU A 322 12.95 -15.68 -0.52
CA LEU A 322 12.93 -15.62 -1.98
C LEU A 322 13.86 -14.54 -2.53
N PHE A 323 13.86 -13.35 -1.92
CA PHE A 323 14.71 -12.24 -2.39
C PHE A 323 16.19 -12.55 -2.32
N VAL A 324 16.65 -12.99 -1.15
CA VAL A 324 18.08 -13.25 -0.92
C VAL A 324 18.53 -14.49 -1.70
N ALA A 325 17.75 -15.58 -1.65
CA ALA A 325 18.11 -16.81 -2.33
C ALA A 325 18.15 -16.64 -3.85
N LEU A 326 17.12 -16.01 -4.44
CA LEU A 326 17.08 -15.79 -5.88
C LEU A 326 18.17 -14.82 -6.35
N ALA A 327 18.43 -13.77 -5.60
CA ALA A 327 19.52 -12.84 -5.89
C ALA A 327 20.87 -13.57 -5.88
N ALA A 328 21.12 -14.35 -4.84
CA ALA A 328 22.36 -15.10 -4.73
C ALA A 328 22.52 -16.17 -5.84
N GLU A 329 21.46 -16.95 -6.13
CA GLU A 329 21.53 -18.01 -7.13
C GLU A 329 21.66 -17.51 -8.57
N GLN A 330 21.09 -16.34 -8.89
CA GLN A 330 21.16 -15.79 -10.24
C GLN A 330 22.43 -14.97 -10.50
N THR A 331 23.23 -14.70 -9.47
CA THR A 331 24.42 -13.86 -9.58
C THR A 331 25.68 -14.71 -9.68
N PRO A 332 26.54 -14.48 -10.69
CA PRO A 332 27.79 -15.20 -10.83
C PRO A 332 28.76 -14.87 -9.69
N THR A 333 29.68 -15.80 -9.40
CA THR A 333 30.71 -15.66 -8.37
C THR A 333 31.90 -14.79 -8.80
N LYS A 334 31.72 -13.94 -9.80
CA LYS A 334 32.75 -13.03 -10.31
C LYS A 334 33.19 -12.05 -9.23
N LEU A 335 34.50 -11.86 -9.09
CA LEU A 335 35.07 -10.89 -8.15
C LEU A 335 34.94 -9.45 -8.71
N MET A 336 34.59 -8.54 -7.82
CA MET A 336 34.51 -7.11 -8.12
C MET A 336 35.21 -6.27 -7.04
N PRO A 337 35.77 -5.11 -7.40
CA PRO A 337 36.36 -4.21 -6.42
C PRO A 337 35.27 -3.48 -5.63
N VAL A 338 35.31 -3.58 -4.32
CA VAL A 338 34.41 -2.88 -3.39
C VAL A 338 35.21 -1.96 -2.49
N ALA A 339 34.88 -0.68 -2.46
CA ALA A 339 35.50 0.28 -1.57
C ALA A 339 34.91 0.18 -0.16
N LEU A 340 35.75 -0.26 0.77
CA LEU A 340 35.44 -0.45 2.17
C LEU A 340 36.20 0.54 3.04
N VAL A 341 35.75 0.68 4.27
CA VAL A 341 36.39 1.56 5.25
C VAL A 341 36.66 0.75 6.51
N ALA A 342 37.90 0.82 6.99
CA ALA A 342 38.32 0.24 8.26
C ALA A 342 38.93 1.33 9.16
N GLY A 343 38.14 1.87 10.07
CA GLY A 343 38.54 3.04 10.85
C GLY A 343 38.77 4.27 9.95
N ALA A 344 39.99 4.79 9.93
CA ALA A 344 40.38 5.91 9.07
C ALA A 344 40.96 5.48 7.68
N ARG A 345 41.09 4.20 7.43
CA ARG A 345 41.68 3.68 6.20
C ARG A 345 40.61 3.33 5.16
N HIS A 346 40.75 3.89 3.96
CA HIS A 346 40.00 3.50 2.78
C HIS A 346 40.80 2.46 2.01
N PHE A 347 40.19 1.34 1.71
CA PHE A 347 40.82 0.27 0.91
C PHE A 347 39.81 -0.38 -0.03
N THR A 348 40.31 -1.01 -1.06
CA THR A 348 39.49 -1.74 -2.02
C THR A 348 39.71 -3.23 -1.82
N ALA A 349 38.65 -3.97 -1.57
CA ALA A 349 38.67 -5.43 -1.48
C ALA A 349 38.03 -6.05 -2.72
N MET A 350 38.56 -7.18 -3.17
CA MET A 350 37.97 -7.98 -4.24
C MET A 350 36.98 -8.96 -3.62
N ILE A 351 35.69 -8.73 -3.84
CA ILE A 351 34.59 -9.48 -3.21
C ILE A 351 33.75 -10.13 -4.30
N SER A 352 33.20 -11.32 -4.02
CA SER A 352 32.27 -11.99 -4.92
C SER A 352 31.00 -11.17 -5.12
N LEU A 353 30.63 -10.92 -6.36
CA LEU A 353 29.38 -10.23 -6.73
C LEU A 353 28.16 -10.92 -6.12
N ARG A 354 28.16 -12.25 -6.05
CA ARG A 354 27.12 -13.05 -5.41
C ARG A 354 26.96 -12.70 -3.92
N HIS A 355 28.07 -12.56 -3.18
CA HIS A 355 28.03 -12.20 -1.76
C HIS A 355 27.53 -10.78 -1.54
N VAL A 356 27.98 -9.84 -2.38
CA VAL A 356 27.50 -8.44 -2.33
C VAL A 356 25.99 -8.39 -2.58
N HIS A 357 25.52 -9.08 -3.62
CA HIS A 357 24.10 -9.10 -3.95
C HIS A 357 23.24 -9.74 -2.84
N ALA A 358 23.70 -10.86 -2.27
CA ALA A 358 23.00 -11.48 -1.14
C ALA A 358 22.91 -10.56 0.07
N ALA A 359 24.01 -9.85 0.40
CA ALA A 359 24.05 -8.91 1.50
C ALA A 359 23.11 -7.72 1.31
N GLU A 360 23.11 -7.12 0.11
CA GLU A 360 22.28 -5.95 -0.18
C GLU A 360 20.80 -6.30 -0.33
N MET A 361 20.46 -7.46 -0.89
CA MET A 361 19.07 -7.90 -1.03
C MET A 361 18.40 -8.24 0.30
N ALA A 362 19.15 -8.61 1.31
CA ALA A 362 18.64 -8.75 2.66
C ALA A 362 18.06 -7.43 3.18
N SER A 363 18.78 -6.33 3.01
CA SER A 363 18.33 -5.01 3.46
C SER A 363 17.21 -4.44 2.60
N VAL A 364 17.16 -4.72 1.30
CA VAL A 364 16.03 -4.33 0.44
C VAL A 364 14.74 -5.03 0.89
N ALA A 365 14.80 -6.32 1.17
CA ALA A 365 13.65 -7.08 1.67
C ALA A 365 13.19 -6.57 3.03
N SER A 366 14.12 -6.35 3.96
CA SER A 366 13.83 -5.83 5.30
C SER A 366 13.23 -4.43 5.26
N ALA A 367 13.77 -3.53 4.45
CA ALA A 367 13.25 -2.16 4.26
C ALA A 367 11.82 -2.16 3.69
N LEU A 368 11.59 -2.92 2.61
CA LEU A 368 10.29 -2.98 1.96
C LEU A 368 9.21 -3.51 2.90
N LEU A 369 9.47 -4.67 3.54
CA LEU A 369 8.48 -5.30 4.42
C LEU A 369 8.20 -4.48 5.67
N ALA A 370 9.24 -3.93 6.30
CA ALA A 370 9.10 -3.08 7.48
C ALA A 370 8.37 -1.76 7.12
N GLY A 371 8.68 -1.15 5.96
CA GLY A 371 8.01 0.04 5.47
C GLY A 371 6.51 -0.20 5.22
N ILE A 372 6.16 -1.30 4.57
CA ILE A 372 4.77 -1.69 4.34
C ILE A 372 4.06 -2.00 5.68
N ALA A 373 4.72 -2.71 6.60
CA ALA A 373 4.17 -2.96 7.93
C ALA A 373 3.85 -1.65 8.68
N GLY A 374 4.79 -0.69 8.69
CA GLY A 374 4.59 0.64 9.29
C GLY A 374 3.39 1.39 8.70
N LEU A 375 3.29 1.40 7.37
CA LEU A 375 2.18 2.03 6.63
C LEU A 375 0.82 1.46 7.03
N PHE A 376 0.69 0.14 7.01
CA PHE A 376 -0.61 -0.51 7.20
C PHE A 376 -1.01 -0.64 8.67
N VAL A 377 -0.07 -0.77 9.60
CA VAL A 377 -0.38 -0.75 11.04
C VAL A 377 -1.06 0.56 11.42
N VAL A 378 -0.52 1.70 11.00
CA VAL A 378 -1.09 3.01 11.36
C VAL A 378 -2.36 3.34 10.57
N THR A 379 -2.45 2.95 9.30
CA THR A 379 -3.64 3.23 8.49
C THR A 379 -4.79 2.27 8.77
N GLY A 380 -4.50 1.04 9.21
CA GLY A 380 -5.49 0.03 9.54
C GLY A 380 -6.14 0.23 10.91
N SER A 381 -5.39 0.75 11.88
CA SER A 381 -5.83 0.91 13.27
C SER A 381 -6.55 2.22 13.58
N ALA A 382 -6.65 3.16 12.66
CA ALA A 382 -7.10 4.54 12.89
C ALA A 382 -8.47 4.65 13.60
N GLU A 383 -9.42 3.74 13.34
CA GLU A 383 -10.72 3.72 14.01
C GLU A 383 -10.63 3.11 15.42
N GLY A 384 -9.84 2.04 15.58
CA GLY A 384 -9.53 1.43 16.87
C GLY A 384 -8.81 2.39 17.81
N ASP A 385 -7.85 3.15 17.27
CA ASP A 385 -7.08 4.16 18.02
C ASP A 385 -7.99 5.25 18.58
N ARG A 386 -8.96 5.71 17.79
CA ARG A 386 -9.97 6.67 18.28
C ARG A 386 -10.77 6.11 19.43
N ARG A 387 -11.20 4.84 19.37
CA ARG A 387 -11.94 4.18 20.45
C ARG A 387 -11.08 4.03 21.70
N LEU A 388 -9.80 3.66 21.56
CA LEU A 388 -8.87 3.56 22.69
C LEU A 388 -8.66 4.92 23.38
N VAL A 389 -8.48 5.99 22.60
CA VAL A 389 -8.35 7.35 23.16
C VAL A 389 -9.62 7.81 23.86
N LEU A 390 -10.81 7.44 23.34
CA LEU A 390 -12.09 7.69 23.99
C LEU A 390 -12.24 6.90 25.29
N ALA A 391 -11.68 5.69 25.35
CA ALA A 391 -11.64 4.87 26.57
C ALA A 391 -10.57 5.34 27.59
N GLY A 392 -9.93 6.50 27.35
CA GLY A 392 -8.98 7.13 28.29
C GLY A 392 -7.51 6.73 28.13
N PHE A 393 -7.15 6.06 27.00
CA PHE A 393 -5.73 5.85 26.68
C PHE A 393 -5.09 7.16 26.20
N ARG A 394 -3.86 7.40 26.62
CA ARG A 394 -3.10 8.55 26.11
C ARG A 394 -2.62 8.27 24.69
N PRO A 395 -2.68 9.23 23.73
CA PRO A 395 -2.24 9.03 22.35
C PRO A 395 -0.84 8.43 22.23
N ARG A 396 0.09 8.85 23.11
CA ARG A 396 1.46 8.31 23.16
C ARG A 396 1.51 6.82 23.53
N GLN A 397 0.58 6.31 24.32
CA GLN A 397 0.53 4.89 24.71
C GLN A 397 0.05 4.04 23.54
N VAL A 398 -0.93 4.54 22.79
CA VAL A 398 -1.43 3.88 21.57
C VAL A 398 -0.33 3.83 20.51
N LEU A 399 0.35 4.97 20.26
CA LEU A 399 1.48 5.04 19.34
C LEU A 399 2.61 4.10 19.75
N ALA A 400 3.00 4.07 21.03
CA ALA A 400 4.04 3.19 21.53
C ALA A 400 3.68 1.70 21.34
N GLY A 401 2.38 1.33 21.48
CA GLY A 401 1.90 -0.01 21.16
C GLY A 401 2.12 -0.37 19.69
N HIS A 402 1.80 0.54 18.77
CA HIS A 402 2.05 0.33 17.32
C HIS A 402 3.54 0.24 16.99
N LEU A 403 4.36 1.15 17.56
CA LEU A 403 5.80 1.14 17.36
C LEU A 403 6.43 -0.17 17.86
N GLY A 404 5.95 -0.72 18.98
CA GLY A 404 6.41 -2.01 19.48
C GLY A 404 6.12 -3.17 18.52
N VAL A 405 4.92 -3.21 17.92
CA VAL A 405 4.58 -4.23 16.89
C VAL A 405 5.42 -4.07 15.63
N ILE A 406 5.59 -2.83 15.17
CA ILE A 406 6.38 -2.50 13.97
C ILE A 406 7.84 -2.87 14.19
N ALA A 407 8.42 -2.56 15.36
CA ALA A 407 9.77 -2.95 15.71
C ALA A 407 9.93 -4.47 15.78
N GLY A 408 8.93 -5.19 16.31
CA GLY A 408 8.91 -6.65 16.29
C GLY A 408 8.86 -7.23 14.88
N ALA A 409 8.07 -6.65 13.97
CA ALA A 409 8.02 -7.05 12.56
C ALA A 409 9.36 -6.77 11.85
N ALA A 410 9.97 -5.59 12.08
CA ALA A 410 11.29 -5.24 11.55
C ALA A 410 12.37 -6.21 12.05
N ALA A 411 12.39 -6.52 13.34
CA ALA A 411 13.35 -7.48 13.91
C ALA A 411 13.17 -8.88 13.32
N LEU A 412 11.94 -9.34 13.12
CA LEU A 412 11.66 -10.64 12.52
C LEU A 412 12.16 -10.70 11.07
N THR A 413 11.86 -9.69 10.25
CA THR A 413 12.32 -9.66 8.85
C THR A 413 13.84 -9.62 8.77
N THR A 414 14.50 -8.82 9.62
CA THR A 414 15.97 -8.80 9.75
C THR A 414 16.51 -10.18 10.10
N VAL A 415 15.99 -10.85 11.13
CA VAL A 415 16.45 -12.19 11.53
C VAL A 415 16.31 -13.19 10.38
N VAL A 416 15.17 -13.19 9.67
CA VAL A 416 14.95 -14.10 8.54
C VAL A 416 15.89 -13.78 7.38
N SER A 417 16.05 -12.50 7.01
CA SER A 417 16.95 -12.05 5.94
C SER A 417 18.40 -12.47 6.24
N LEU A 418 18.85 -12.29 7.48
CA LEU A 418 20.19 -12.66 7.92
C LEU A 418 20.40 -14.17 7.93
N ALA A 419 19.40 -14.93 8.38
CA ALA A 419 19.47 -16.39 8.39
C ALA A 419 19.64 -16.96 6.98
N VAL A 420 18.93 -16.37 5.99
CA VAL A 420 19.07 -16.76 4.59
C VAL A 420 20.42 -16.31 4.02
N SER A 421 20.84 -15.08 4.31
CA SER A 421 22.15 -14.58 3.86
C SER A 421 23.30 -15.43 4.36
N ALA A 422 23.21 -15.96 5.59
CA ALA A 422 24.18 -16.86 6.18
C ALA A 422 24.41 -18.17 5.39
N ALA A 423 23.43 -18.59 4.58
CA ALA A 423 23.58 -19.74 3.70
C ALA A 423 24.49 -19.47 2.49
N PHE A 424 24.68 -18.20 2.12
CA PHE A 424 25.43 -17.80 0.93
C PHE A 424 26.80 -17.19 1.24
N PHE A 425 26.93 -16.48 2.37
CA PHE A 425 28.20 -15.91 2.82
C PHE A 425 28.23 -15.72 4.34
N SER A 426 29.41 -15.62 4.91
CA SER A 426 29.61 -15.30 6.33
C SER A 426 30.10 -13.86 6.46
N PRO A 427 29.33 -12.96 7.08
CA PRO A 427 29.80 -11.61 7.37
C PRO A 427 31.04 -11.61 8.27
N HIS A 428 31.94 -10.65 8.05
CA HIS A 428 33.10 -10.49 8.91
C HIS A 428 32.70 -10.10 10.36
N GLN A 429 31.64 -9.30 10.47
CA GLN A 429 31.14 -8.79 11.75
C GLN A 429 29.62 -8.92 11.82
N TRP A 430 29.12 -9.97 12.45
CA TRP A 430 27.69 -10.27 12.53
C TRP A 430 26.89 -9.19 13.24
N VAL A 431 27.39 -8.63 14.36
CA VAL A 431 26.65 -7.64 15.16
C VAL A 431 26.47 -6.31 14.41
N PRO A 432 27.53 -5.71 13.82
CA PRO A 432 27.38 -4.55 12.97
C PRO A 432 26.49 -4.78 11.74
N TYR A 433 26.62 -5.93 11.08
CA TYR A 433 25.82 -6.29 9.91
C TYR A 433 24.33 -6.39 10.26
N ALA A 434 24.01 -7.16 11.32
CA ALA A 434 22.63 -7.32 11.80
C ALA A 434 22.04 -6.00 12.32
N GLY A 435 22.83 -5.23 13.06
CA GLY A 435 22.42 -3.92 13.56
C GLY A 435 22.13 -2.91 12.45
N ALA A 436 22.93 -2.93 11.39
CA ALA A 436 22.74 -2.09 10.22
C ALA A 436 21.47 -2.45 9.44
N ASP A 437 21.21 -3.74 9.21
CA ASP A 437 19.97 -4.20 8.55
C ASP A 437 18.73 -3.81 9.37
N LEU A 438 18.78 -4.00 10.70
CA LEU A 438 17.69 -3.59 11.59
C LEU A 438 17.47 -2.08 11.59
N LEU A 439 18.54 -1.26 11.55
CA LEU A 439 18.43 0.19 11.45
C LEU A 439 17.77 0.63 10.14
N ILE A 440 18.11 -0.01 9.02
CA ILE A 440 17.47 0.23 7.73
C ILE A 440 15.98 -0.15 7.82
N ALA A 441 15.67 -1.34 8.32
CA ALA A 441 14.30 -1.82 8.48
C ALA A 441 13.46 -0.86 9.36
N LEU A 442 13.98 -0.41 10.50
CA LEU A 442 13.31 0.53 11.39
C LEU A 442 13.13 1.93 10.73
N THR A 443 14.14 2.39 10.00
CA THR A 443 14.06 3.67 9.26
C THR A 443 12.90 3.62 8.25
N TYR A 444 12.82 2.55 7.45
CA TYR A 444 11.74 2.36 6.49
C TYR A 444 10.37 2.14 7.16
N ALA A 445 10.34 1.44 8.28
CA ALA A 445 9.14 1.30 9.08
C ALA A 445 8.60 2.67 9.53
N MET A 446 9.47 3.58 9.99
CA MET A 446 9.09 4.94 10.38
C MET A 446 8.68 5.81 9.19
N ILE A 447 9.30 5.64 8.02
CA ILE A 447 8.85 6.26 6.77
C ILE A 447 7.42 5.78 6.46
N GLY A 448 7.13 4.49 6.58
CA GLY A 448 5.79 3.93 6.40
C GLY A 448 4.75 4.53 7.35
N VAL A 449 5.10 4.63 8.63
CA VAL A 449 4.27 5.28 9.67
C VAL A 449 3.97 6.74 9.32
N LEU A 450 4.94 7.46 8.79
CA LEU A 450 4.81 8.87 8.42
C LEU A 450 3.98 9.04 7.14
N LEU A 451 4.22 8.21 6.14
CA LEU A 451 3.53 8.29 4.84
C LEU A 451 2.04 7.92 4.94
N GLY A 452 1.68 6.96 5.81
CA GLY A 452 0.29 6.51 5.95
C GLY A 452 -0.72 7.65 6.14
N PRO A 453 -0.55 8.52 7.14
CA PRO A 453 -1.40 9.68 7.36
C PRO A 453 -1.37 10.73 6.25
N LEU A 454 -0.24 10.89 5.56
CA LEU A 454 -0.01 11.95 4.57
C LEU A 454 -0.56 11.58 3.19
N THR A 455 -0.33 10.34 2.76
CA THR A 455 -0.58 9.92 1.37
C THR A 455 -1.68 8.86 1.25
N GLY A 456 -2.12 8.32 2.39
CA GLY A 456 -3.04 7.19 2.42
C GLY A 456 -2.35 5.87 2.05
N ARG A 457 -3.15 4.79 1.95
CA ARG A 457 -2.64 3.43 1.77
C ARG A 457 -1.97 3.22 0.41
N LEU A 458 -2.64 3.63 -0.66
CA LEU A 458 -2.14 3.45 -2.02
C LEU A 458 -0.91 4.33 -2.30
N GLY A 459 -1.01 5.63 -2.00
CA GLY A 459 0.10 6.55 -2.21
C GLY A 459 1.33 6.21 -1.37
N GLY A 460 1.11 5.85 -0.10
CA GLY A 460 2.18 5.40 0.79
C GLY A 460 2.87 4.14 0.30
N LEU A 461 2.11 3.18 -0.24
CA LEU A 461 2.68 1.95 -0.79
C LEU A 461 3.55 2.22 -2.02
N TYR A 462 3.08 3.05 -2.95
CA TYR A 462 3.89 3.45 -4.11
C TYR A 462 5.20 4.11 -3.67
N LEU A 463 5.13 5.03 -2.71
CA LEU A 463 6.32 5.73 -2.22
C LEU A 463 7.29 4.80 -1.50
N ILE A 464 6.80 3.87 -0.66
CA ILE A 464 7.66 2.90 0.01
C ILE A 464 8.34 1.98 -1.00
N LEU A 465 7.58 1.47 -1.99
CA LEU A 465 8.13 0.58 -3.01
C LEU A 465 9.25 1.28 -3.80
N VAL A 466 8.97 2.49 -4.29
CA VAL A 466 9.97 3.27 -5.04
C VAL A 466 11.16 3.63 -4.18
N LEU A 467 10.91 4.13 -2.96
CA LEU A 467 11.98 4.59 -2.09
C LEU A 467 12.87 3.42 -1.65
N ALA A 468 12.31 2.26 -1.29
CA ALA A 468 13.10 1.08 -0.92
C ALA A 468 14.00 0.62 -2.07
N ILE A 469 13.47 0.59 -3.30
CA ILE A 469 14.24 0.19 -4.49
C ILE A 469 15.28 1.25 -4.83
N VAL A 470 14.90 2.52 -4.93
CA VAL A 470 15.80 3.60 -5.36
C VAL A 470 16.86 3.91 -4.31
N ASP A 471 16.51 3.92 -3.02
CA ASP A 471 17.48 4.18 -1.94
C ASP A 471 18.32 2.93 -1.65
N VAL A 472 17.71 1.88 -1.09
CA VAL A 472 18.45 0.71 -0.61
C VAL A 472 18.98 -0.11 -1.79
N GLY A 473 18.16 -0.34 -2.80
CA GLY A 473 18.51 -1.18 -3.94
C GLY A 473 19.52 -0.55 -4.91
N TYR A 474 19.51 0.79 -5.06
CA TYR A 474 20.39 1.47 -6.05
C TYR A 474 21.22 2.59 -5.46
N GLY A 475 20.69 3.39 -4.54
CA GLY A 475 21.38 4.53 -3.97
C GLY A 475 22.50 4.14 -3.01
N GLN A 476 22.42 2.96 -2.40
CA GLN A 476 23.44 2.46 -1.47
C GLN A 476 24.25 1.28 -2.02
N THR A 477 23.86 0.73 -3.17
CA THR A 477 24.54 -0.44 -3.75
C THR A 477 25.95 -0.13 -4.24
N VAL A 478 26.82 -1.10 -4.11
CA VAL A 478 28.16 -1.09 -4.70
C VAL A 478 28.28 -2.05 -5.90
N MET A 479 27.20 -2.74 -6.28
CA MET A 479 27.23 -3.77 -7.33
C MET A 479 27.58 -3.23 -8.71
N PHE A 480 27.22 -1.97 -9.01
CA PHE A 480 27.44 -1.36 -10.34
C PHE A 480 28.74 -0.55 -10.43
N LYS A 481 29.21 -0.07 -9.29
CA LYS A 481 30.43 0.73 -9.13
C LYS A 481 31.07 0.39 -7.80
N SER A 482 32.38 0.64 -7.67
CA SER A 482 33.11 0.37 -6.41
C SER A 482 32.56 1.13 -5.19
N PHE A 483 31.74 2.17 -5.40
CA PHE A 483 31.06 2.93 -4.34
C PHE A 483 29.69 3.41 -4.81
N PRO A 484 28.77 3.65 -3.82
CA PRO A 484 27.46 4.19 -4.11
C PRO A 484 27.52 5.55 -4.80
N PRO A 485 26.54 5.90 -5.65
CA PRO A 485 26.46 7.17 -6.33
C PRO A 485 26.39 8.34 -5.32
N SER A 486 26.91 9.51 -5.71
CA SER A 486 26.97 10.71 -4.84
C SER A 486 25.58 11.17 -4.37
N TRP A 487 24.55 11.05 -5.21
CA TRP A 487 23.18 11.40 -4.84
C TRP A 487 22.59 10.47 -3.74
N GLY A 488 23.11 9.24 -3.61
CA GLY A 488 22.74 8.32 -2.54
C GLY A 488 23.10 8.84 -1.14
N ALA A 489 23.98 9.85 -1.03
CA ALA A 489 24.34 10.47 0.24
C ALA A 489 23.16 11.18 0.92
N PHE A 490 22.18 11.64 0.15
CA PHE A 490 21.00 12.37 0.66
C PHE A 490 19.83 11.44 1.04
N LEU A 491 19.98 10.15 0.82
CA LEU A 491 18.91 9.19 1.03
C LEU A 491 18.90 8.62 2.46
N PRO A 492 17.72 8.23 2.98
CA PRO A 492 17.56 7.80 4.38
C PRO A 492 18.40 6.59 4.78
N ALA A 493 18.66 5.65 3.87
CA ALA A 493 19.43 4.44 4.17
C ALA A 493 20.95 4.66 4.17
N ARG A 494 21.46 5.86 3.88
CA ARG A 494 22.90 6.12 3.75
C ARG A 494 23.75 5.61 4.90
N GLY A 495 23.35 5.94 6.14
CA GLY A 495 24.06 5.50 7.33
C GLY A 495 24.04 3.98 7.50
N GLY A 496 22.84 3.40 7.42
CA GLY A 496 22.64 1.95 7.54
C GLY A 496 23.32 1.16 6.43
N GLY A 497 23.22 1.62 5.16
CA GLY A 497 23.82 0.93 4.01
C GLY A 497 25.35 0.85 4.09
N ARG A 498 26.01 1.92 4.56
CA ARG A 498 27.46 1.90 4.78
C ARG A 498 27.87 0.97 5.91
N LEU A 499 27.17 1.03 7.05
CA LEU A 499 27.40 0.11 8.17
C LEU A 499 27.15 -1.35 7.77
N LEU A 500 26.18 -1.60 6.89
CA LEU A 500 25.87 -2.93 6.40
C LEU A 500 27.04 -3.51 5.58
N LEU A 501 27.57 -2.74 4.62
CA LEU A 501 28.69 -3.15 3.79
C LEU A 501 29.98 -3.33 4.60
N ASP A 502 30.27 -2.42 5.52
CA ASP A 502 31.43 -2.51 6.40
C ASP A 502 31.31 -3.73 7.33
N GLY A 503 30.15 -3.99 7.92
CA GLY A 503 29.90 -5.16 8.75
C GLY A 503 29.96 -6.47 7.98
N ALA A 504 29.49 -6.49 6.74
CA ALA A 504 29.54 -7.68 5.88
C ALA A 504 30.96 -8.04 5.44
N PHE A 505 31.78 -7.05 5.05
CA PHE A 505 33.01 -7.29 4.28
C PHE A 505 34.28 -6.68 4.87
N SER A 506 34.21 -5.95 5.99
CA SER A 506 35.36 -5.35 6.68
C SER A 506 35.54 -5.93 8.07
N SER A 507 36.77 -6.10 8.50
CA SER A 507 37.13 -6.45 9.88
C SER A 507 37.40 -5.21 10.78
N GLY A 508 37.31 -4.01 10.19
CA GLY A 508 37.59 -2.75 10.88
C GLY A 508 36.43 -2.31 11.80
N SER A 509 36.70 -1.33 12.68
CA SER A 509 35.67 -0.74 13.53
C SER A 509 34.64 0.02 12.67
N ALA A 510 33.35 -0.13 13.01
CA ALA A 510 32.27 0.62 12.39
C ALA A 510 32.48 2.13 12.52
N GLN A 511 32.21 2.88 11.46
CA GLN A 511 32.32 4.34 11.48
C GLN A 511 31.21 4.95 12.32
N ILE A 512 31.59 5.57 13.45
CA ILE A 512 30.66 6.24 14.37
C ILE A 512 29.82 7.30 13.63
N GLY A 513 30.38 8.00 12.65
CA GLY A 513 29.66 9.00 11.87
C GLY A 513 28.44 8.45 11.13
N TYR A 514 28.54 7.28 10.52
CA TYR A 514 27.42 6.63 9.85
C TYR A 514 26.39 6.06 10.84
N LEU A 515 26.85 5.59 12.00
CA LEU A 515 25.96 5.16 13.08
C LEU A 515 25.14 6.35 13.61
N LEU A 516 25.77 7.48 13.87
CA LEU A 516 25.11 8.71 14.31
C LEU A 516 24.14 9.24 13.24
N LEU A 517 24.51 9.16 11.96
CA LEU A 517 23.64 9.53 10.85
C LEU A 517 22.39 8.63 10.81
N ALA A 518 22.54 7.31 10.93
CA ALA A 518 21.43 6.36 10.92
C ALA A 518 20.51 6.56 12.13
N LEU A 519 21.06 6.66 13.34
CA LEU A 519 20.29 6.87 14.56
C LEU A 519 19.63 8.24 14.59
N GLY A 520 20.32 9.29 14.13
CA GLY A 520 19.78 10.65 14.03
C GLY A 520 18.61 10.72 13.04
N GLY A 521 18.76 10.10 11.88
CA GLY A 521 17.69 9.98 10.87
C GLY A 521 16.48 9.21 11.40
N LEU A 522 16.69 8.06 12.05
CA LEU A 522 15.62 7.28 12.69
C LEU A 522 14.93 8.09 13.80
N GLY A 523 15.70 8.82 14.64
CA GLY A 523 15.15 9.69 15.66
C GLY A 523 14.29 10.82 15.09
N ALA A 524 14.77 11.49 14.04
CA ALA A 524 14.05 12.55 13.36
C ALA A 524 12.73 12.04 12.74
N LEU A 525 12.75 10.89 12.06
CA LEU A 525 11.56 10.25 11.48
C LEU A 525 10.57 9.85 12.58
N THR A 526 11.06 9.30 13.69
CA THR A 526 10.21 8.94 14.84
C THR A 526 9.55 10.17 15.47
N ALA A 527 10.29 11.26 15.63
CA ALA A 527 9.75 12.53 16.12
C ALA A 527 8.68 13.10 15.16
N ALA A 528 8.97 13.11 13.85
CA ALA A 528 8.03 13.56 12.84
C ALA A 528 6.73 12.72 12.85
N ALA A 529 6.85 11.39 12.93
CA ALA A 529 5.71 10.50 13.02
C ALA A 529 4.86 10.75 14.28
N ALA A 530 5.50 10.99 15.43
CA ALA A 530 4.82 11.32 16.68
C ALA A 530 4.07 12.67 16.59
N LEU A 531 4.65 13.67 15.94
CA LEU A 531 4.01 14.97 15.70
C LEU A 531 2.77 14.84 14.79
N VAL A 532 2.90 14.13 13.67
CA VAL A 532 1.78 13.88 12.74
C VAL A 532 0.65 13.11 13.44
N PHE A 533 0.98 12.09 14.22
CA PHE A 533 0.01 11.31 14.98
C PHE A 533 -0.72 12.18 16.01
N LYS A 534 0.01 13.01 16.75
CA LYS A 534 -0.55 13.96 17.73
C LYS A 534 -1.48 14.98 17.07
N ALA A 535 -1.06 15.58 15.95
CA ALA A 535 -1.86 16.54 15.20
C ALA A 535 -3.19 15.92 14.72
N ARG A 536 -3.15 14.69 14.22
CA ARG A 536 -4.34 13.97 13.72
C ARG A 536 -5.38 13.72 14.82
N ILE A 537 -4.94 13.34 16.01
CA ILE A 537 -5.83 13.14 17.17
C ILE A 537 -6.34 14.48 17.70
N GLY A 538 -5.51 15.54 17.68
CA GLY A 538 -5.89 16.89 18.11
C GLY A 538 -7.00 17.48 17.25
N MET A 539 -6.93 17.36 15.92
CA MET A 539 -7.97 17.82 15.00
C MET A 539 -9.31 17.12 15.25
N SER A 540 -9.29 15.84 15.61
CA SER A 540 -10.50 15.08 15.96
C SER A 540 -11.17 15.56 17.25
N ARG A 541 -10.44 16.21 18.15
CA ARG A 541 -10.98 16.85 19.35
C ARG A 541 -11.61 18.21 19.05
N ALA A 542 -10.96 19.04 18.23
CA ALA A 542 -11.45 20.35 17.85
C ALA A 542 -12.79 20.29 17.08
N GLN A 543 -12.99 19.26 16.25
CA GLN A 543 -14.26 19.03 15.58
C GLN A 543 -15.44 18.70 16.52
N ARG A 544 -15.19 18.26 17.75
CA ARG A 544 -16.23 17.99 18.75
C ARG A 544 -16.59 19.19 19.63
N THR A 545 -15.80 20.24 19.63
CA THR A 545 -16.07 21.51 20.30
C THR A 545 -16.89 22.48 19.45
N ILE A 546 -17.41 22.04 18.29
CA ILE A 546 -18.52 22.73 17.64
C ILE A 546 -19.69 22.65 18.65
N PRO A 547 -20.16 23.79 19.20
CA PRO A 547 -21.28 23.77 20.13
C PRO A 547 -22.39 22.97 19.47
N ALA A 548 -22.96 22.02 20.22
CA ALA A 548 -24.20 21.42 19.78
C ALA A 548 -25.14 22.56 19.36
N PRO A 549 -25.83 22.44 18.23
CA PRO A 549 -26.80 23.45 17.87
C PRO A 549 -27.67 23.66 19.11
N PRO A 550 -28.00 24.91 19.48
CA PRO A 550 -28.71 25.18 20.71
C PRO A 550 -29.86 24.17 20.82
N SER A 551 -29.70 23.28 21.80
CA SER A 551 -30.66 22.22 22.03
C SER A 551 -32.00 22.88 22.28
N ALA A 552 -32.92 22.51 21.44
CA ALA A 552 -34.34 22.60 21.69
C ALA A 552 -34.85 23.99 22.12
N VAL A 553 -35.40 24.67 21.18
CA VAL A 553 -36.61 25.45 21.47
C VAL A 553 -37.43 24.58 22.46
N GLU A 554 -37.43 25.00 23.71
CA GLU A 554 -38.28 24.47 24.77
C GLU A 554 -39.71 24.71 24.22
N VAL A 555 -40.29 23.63 23.66
CA VAL A 555 -41.69 23.63 23.26
C VAL A 555 -42.44 23.63 24.56
N THR A 556 -42.71 24.82 25.06
CA THR A 556 -43.72 25.03 26.10
C THR A 556 -44.98 24.33 25.63
N PRO A 557 -45.57 23.43 26.40
CA PRO A 557 -46.86 22.80 26.02
C PRO A 557 -47.93 23.89 26.05
N LEU A 558 -48.15 24.49 24.89
CA LEU A 558 -49.31 25.36 24.67
C LEU A 558 -50.58 24.52 24.91
N GLY A 559 -51.30 24.98 25.90
CA GLY A 559 -52.58 24.39 26.32
C GLY A 559 -53.50 24.14 25.12
N LEU A 560 -54.05 22.93 25.11
CA LEU A 560 -55.13 22.50 24.24
C LEU A 560 -56.32 23.44 24.39
N THR A 561 -56.37 24.49 23.57
CA THR A 561 -57.64 25.21 23.27
C THR A 561 -58.30 24.51 22.08
N ARG A 562 -59.35 23.80 22.35
CA ARG A 562 -60.28 23.26 21.33
C ARG A 562 -60.73 24.38 20.41
N LEU A 563 -60.29 24.40 19.17
CA LEU A 563 -60.97 25.11 18.11
C LEU A 563 -61.81 24.12 17.30
N THR A 564 -63.06 24.05 17.64
CA THR A 564 -64.12 23.53 16.78
C THR A 564 -64.46 24.60 15.76
N GLY A 565 -63.98 24.43 14.54
CA GLY A 565 -64.38 25.22 13.38
C GLY A 565 -64.38 24.34 12.13
N PRO A 566 -65.34 24.48 11.23
CA PRO A 566 -65.55 23.56 10.11
C PRO A 566 -64.46 23.70 9.05
N LEU A 567 -63.97 22.57 8.55
CA LEU A 567 -63.04 22.41 7.43
C LEU A 567 -63.68 23.00 6.14
N ALA A 568 -63.15 24.10 5.64
CA ALA A 568 -63.34 24.54 4.26
C ALA A 568 -62.28 23.86 3.39
N ALA A 569 -62.71 23.22 2.32
CA ALA A 569 -61.88 22.57 1.32
C ALA A 569 -61.12 23.62 0.51
N PRO A 570 -59.83 23.42 0.18
CA PRO A 570 -59.16 24.29 -0.79
C PRO A 570 -59.54 23.87 -2.20
N GLU A 571 -60.02 24.87 -2.96
CA GLU A 571 -60.25 24.82 -4.39
C GLU A 571 -58.96 24.56 -5.17
N GLN A 572 -59.04 23.63 -6.08
CA GLN A 572 -58.06 23.40 -7.13
C GLN A 572 -58.11 24.52 -8.15
N THR A 573 -57.08 25.35 -8.22
CA THR A 573 -56.84 26.18 -9.41
C THR A 573 -55.85 25.46 -10.33
N CYS A 574 -56.43 24.88 -11.36
CA CYS A 574 -55.76 24.39 -12.56
C CYS A 574 -55.44 25.60 -13.46
N GLY A 575 -54.24 25.66 -14.04
CA GLY A 575 -54.05 26.51 -15.22
C GLY A 575 -52.73 27.30 -15.25
N ALA A 576 -51.68 26.71 -15.72
CA ALA A 576 -50.63 27.44 -16.43
C ALA A 576 -50.26 26.66 -17.70
N LYS A 577 -50.72 27.18 -18.80
CA LYS A 577 -50.46 26.80 -20.20
C LYS A 577 -48.97 26.87 -20.48
N TRP A 578 -48.44 25.82 -21.02
CA TRP A 578 -47.09 25.75 -21.63
C TRP A 578 -47.23 26.21 -23.09
N ASP A 579 -46.47 27.26 -23.47
CA ASP A 579 -46.44 27.80 -24.83
C ASP A 579 -45.07 27.40 -25.48
N PRO A 580 -45.07 26.60 -26.56
CA PRO A 580 -43.87 26.24 -27.29
C PRO A 580 -43.70 27.11 -28.54
N GLY A 581 -43.14 28.31 -28.42
CA GLY A 581 -42.93 29.11 -29.60
C GLY A 581 -42.23 30.44 -29.41
N ALA A 582 -40.88 30.41 -29.37
CA ALA A 582 -40.09 31.58 -29.77
C ALA A 582 -38.71 31.14 -30.28
N ARG A 583 -38.64 30.84 -31.57
CA ARG A 583 -37.43 31.02 -32.38
C ARG A 583 -37.28 32.48 -32.73
N LYS A 584 -36.03 33.00 -32.64
CA LYS A 584 -35.34 33.97 -33.53
C LYS A 584 -34.12 34.47 -32.77
N SER A 585 -32.91 34.20 -33.27
CA SER A 585 -32.15 34.81 -34.35
C SER A 585 -31.43 36.09 -33.92
N GLU A 586 -30.18 36.18 -34.37
CA GLU A 586 -29.26 37.32 -34.34
C GLU A 586 -28.23 37.24 -33.20
N GLY A 587 -26.92 37.35 -33.43
CA GLY A 587 -26.19 37.85 -34.58
C GLY A 587 -24.66 37.66 -34.38
N ARG A 588 -24.05 37.48 -35.45
CA ARG A 588 -22.68 37.55 -35.87
C ARG A 588 -21.99 38.85 -35.43
N THR A 589 -20.74 38.75 -34.94
CA THR A 589 -19.57 39.62 -35.27
C THR A 589 -18.32 39.08 -34.54
N GLU A 590 -17.35 38.60 -35.25
CA GLU A 590 -16.04 39.14 -35.58
C GLU A 590 -15.22 39.74 -34.42
N ARG A 591 -14.23 39.06 -33.92
CA ARG A 591 -12.77 39.18 -34.16
C ARG A 591 -12.01 38.04 -33.48
#